data_b8ef100c93c58c11f3fadd8cfa0112a8
#
_entry.id   b8ef100c93c58c11f3fadd8cfa0112a8
#
_cell.length_a   1.000
_cell.length_b   1.000
_cell.length_c   1.000
_cell.angle_alpha   90.00
_cell.angle_beta   90.00
_cell.angle_gamma   90.00
#
_symmetry.space_group_name_H-M   'P 1'
#
loop_
_entity.id
_entity.type
_entity.pdbx_description
1 polymer ?
#
loop_
_entity_poly.entity_id
_entity_poly.type
_entity_poly.pdbx_seq_one_letter_code
_entity_poly.pdbx_strand_id
1 'polypeptide(L)'
;LDALRALGREHAKTHPNALKERTAAVSPDDLAILVYTSGTTGKPKGAMHAHKGLVYTVRGYNTLIARDDNDECMCFLPLCHIAERMGGEYFSLYTGAKLNFVENPETVPENVREIAPTVFTAVPRVWEKFYSGVMIALKEASATQQAAYAWAIGVGQRVADLVLAGKEVPAGLRLQFRIARALVLDNVRKLIGIHRSRFLVTGAAPISPELVRWYLA
;
A
#
# COMPACT_ATOMS: atom_id res chain seq x y z
N LEU A 1 -1.51 1.06 29.18
CA LEU A 1 -0.96 2.30 28.61
C LEU A 1 -1.06 3.47 29.57
N ASP A 2 -2.17 3.67 30.30
CA ASP A 2 -2.36 4.83 31.19
C ASP A 2 -1.41 4.83 32.37
N ALA A 3 -1.12 3.65 32.96
CA ALA A 3 -0.09 3.53 34.00
C ALA A 3 1.31 3.94 33.49
N LEU A 4 1.68 3.53 32.27
CA LEU A 4 2.94 3.92 31.62
C LEU A 4 3.01 5.44 31.36
N ARG A 5 1.90 6.02 30.89
CA ARG A 5 1.78 7.48 30.69
C ARG A 5 1.89 8.25 32.01
N ALA A 6 1.31 7.72 33.09
CA ALA A 6 1.42 8.32 34.42
C ALA A 6 2.87 8.32 34.93
N LEU A 7 3.57 7.17 34.79
CA LEU A 7 5.01 7.08 35.11
C LEU A 7 5.85 8.04 34.28
N GLY A 8 5.56 8.16 32.99
CA GLY A 8 6.27 9.10 32.11
C GLY A 8 6.07 10.55 32.51
N ARG A 9 4.85 10.95 32.87
CA ARG A 9 4.56 12.31 33.39
C ARG A 9 5.30 12.59 34.69
N GLU A 10 5.35 11.61 35.58
CA GLU A 10 6.10 11.79 36.85
C GLU A 10 7.59 11.90 36.62
N HIS A 11 8.15 11.03 35.76
CA HIS A 11 9.57 11.11 35.39
C HIS A 11 9.94 12.46 34.75
N ALA A 12 9.08 13.01 33.89
CA ALA A 12 9.32 14.27 33.22
C ALA A 12 9.41 15.48 34.20
N LYS A 13 8.76 15.40 35.37
CA LYS A 13 8.89 16.48 36.41
C LYS A 13 10.29 16.60 36.95
N THR A 14 10.98 15.47 37.11
CA THR A 14 12.36 15.44 37.67
C THR A 14 13.43 15.45 36.59
N HIS A 15 13.07 15.07 35.35
CA HIS A 15 13.97 14.96 34.20
C HIS A 15 13.38 15.65 32.95
N PRO A 16 13.19 16.99 32.97
CA PRO A 16 12.47 17.70 31.89
C PRO A 16 13.18 17.62 30.54
N ASN A 17 14.48 17.40 30.50
CA ASN A 17 15.28 17.31 29.28
C ASN A 17 15.57 15.88 28.82
N ALA A 18 15.12 14.84 29.54
CA ALA A 18 15.49 13.46 29.30
C ALA A 18 15.21 13.00 27.83
N LEU A 19 14.06 13.39 27.23
CA LEU A 19 13.73 13.06 25.85
C LEU A 19 14.71 13.74 24.89
N LYS A 20 14.98 15.02 25.07
CA LYS A 20 15.91 15.79 24.22
C LYS A 20 17.33 15.24 24.28
N GLU A 21 17.82 14.93 25.46
CA GLU A 21 19.15 14.38 25.69
C GLU A 21 19.29 12.99 25.07
N ARG A 22 18.31 12.11 25.28
CA ARG A 22 18.30 10.77 24.65
C ARG A 22 18.22 10.83 23.14
N THR A 23 17.38 11.71 22.58
CA THR A 23 17.28 11.89 21.14
C THR A 23 18.60 12.41 20.55
N ALA A 24 19.25 13.36 21.21
CA ALA A 24 20.54 13.90 20.78
C ALA A 24 21.70 12.89 20.87
N ALA A 25 21.61 11.91 21.76
CA ALA A 25 22.61 10.86 21.93
C ALA A 25 22.52 9.73 20.89
N VAL A 26 21.41 9.64 20.12
CA VAL A 26 21.25 8.58 19.11
C VAL A 26 22.14 8.85 17.92
N SER A 27 22.98 7.87 17.58
CA SER A 27 23.81 7.86 16.37
C SER A 27 23.06 7.21 15.19
N PRO A 28 23.31 7.64 13.94
CA PRO A 28 22.82 6.96 12.75
C PRO A 28 23.23 5.49 12.67
N ASP A 29 24.32 5.10 13.30
CA ASP A 29 24.85 3.73 13.33
C ASP A 29 24.26 2.88 14.45
N ASP A 30 23.54 3.47 15.39
CA ASP A 30 22.90 2.73 16.48
C ASP A 30 21.83 1.78 15.96
N LEU A 31 21.66 0.66 16.67
CA LEU A 31 20.60 -0.30 16.40
C LEU A 31 19.23 0.33 16.65
N ALA A 32 18.44 0.43 15.57
CA ALA A 32 17.09 0.97 15.65
C ALA A 32 16.05 -0.12 15.91
N ILE A 33 16.17 -1.29 15.25
CA ILE A 33 15.19 -2.37 15.36
C ILE A 33 15.83 -3.74 15.09
N LEU A 34 15.31 -4.75 15.77
CA LEU A 34 15.56 -6.18 15.49
C LEU A 34 14.31 -6.78 14.84
N VAL A 35 14.47 -7.39 13.67
CA VAL A 35 13.40 -8.12 12.98
C VAL A 35 13.76 -9.60 12.93
N TYR A 36 13.00 -10.43 13.62
CA TYR A 36 13.24 -11.87 13.65
C TYR A 36 12.66 -12.52 12.39
N THR A 37 13.47 -13.35 11.73
CA THR A 37 13.07 -14.19 10.62
C THR A 37 13.11 -15.65 11.03
N SER A 38 12.13 -16.44 10.57
CA SER A 38 12.03 -17.88 10.91
C SER A 38 13.21 -18.73 10.42
N GLY A 39 14.03 -18.20 9.50
CA GLY A 39 15.11 -18.99 8.88
C GLY A 39 14.59 -20.26 8.18
N THR A 40 15.24 -20.69 7.14
CA THR A 40 14.88 -21.95 6.45
C THR A 40 15.33 -23.21 7.24
N THR A 41 16.30 -23.06 8.11
CA THR A 41 16.86 -24.14 8.94
C THR A 41 17.37 -23.57 10.28
N GLY A 42 16.73 -23.96 11.39
CA GLY A 42 17.22 -23.69 12.74
C GLY A 42 16.43 -22.63 13.52
N LYS A 43 17.07 -22.05 14.55
CA LYS A 43 16.45 -21.05 15.42
C LYS A 43 16.23 -19.73 14.69
N PRO A 44 15.18 -18.94 15.02
CA PRO A 44 14.96 -17.62 14.45
C PRO A 44 16.20 -16.72 14.59
N LYS A 45 16.50 -15.97 13.53
CA LYS A 45 17.63 -15.02 13.48
C LYS A 45 17.11 -13.59 13.52
N GLY A 46 17.69 -12.76 14.37
CA GLY A 46 17.37 -11.33 14.47
C GLY A 46 18.18 -10.53 13.44
N ALA A 47 17.52 -10.01 12.41
CA ALA A 47 18.13 -9.06 11.49
C ALA A 47 18.23 -7.68 12.17
N MET A 48 19.45 -7.15 12.24
CA MET A 48 19.74 -5.87 12.88
C MET A 48 19.64 -4.73 11.86
N HIS A 49 18.85 -3.71 12.15
CA HIS A 49 18.72 -2.53 11.31
C HIS A 49 19.15 -1.27 12.08
N ALA A 50 20.12 -0.54 11.55
CA ALA A 50 20.56 0.73 12.08
C ALA A 50 19.62 1.88 11.61
N HIS A 51 19.57 2.98 12.37
CA HIS A 51 18.78 4.17 12.02
C HIS A 51 19.06 4.67 10.60
N LYS A 52 20.34 4.77 10.21
CA LYS A 52 20.72 5.22 8.87
C LYS A 52 20.12 4.37 7.74
N GLY A 53 20.03 3.04 7.92
CA GLY A 53 19.46 2.13 6.93
C GLY A 53 17.97 2.34 6.75
N LEU A 54 17.24 2.55 7.85
CA LEU A 54 15.81 2.85 7.81
C LEU A 54 15.54 4.17 7.09
N VAL A 55 16.25 5.24 7.48
CA VAL A 55 16.11 6.57 6.86
C VAL A 55 16.47 6.55 5.38
N TYR A 56 17.56 5.86 5.01
CA TYR A 56 17.95 5.69 3.61
C TYR A 56 16.85 5.01 2.80
N THR A 57 16.28 3.94 3.33
CA THR A 57 15.22 3.18 2.65
C THR A 57 13.97 4.04 2.45
N VAL A 58 13.50 4.76 3.48
CA VAL A 58 12.30 5.63 3.35
C VAL A 58 12.52 6.74 2.35
N ARG A 59 13.71 7.37 2.32
CA ARG A 59 14.09 8.38 1.32
C ARG A 59 14.07 7.80 -0.09
N GLY A 60 14.68 6.64 -0.29
CA GLY A 60 14.67 5.94 -1.57
C GLY A 60 13.25 5.60 -2.05
N TYR A 61 12.41 5.09 -1.15
CA TYR A 61 11.00 4.85 -1.47
C TYR A 61 10.27 6.12 -1.88
N ASN A 62 10.52 7.25 -1.20
CA ASN A 62 9.86 8.51 -1.51
C ASN A 62 10.25 9.10 -2.87
N THR A 63 11.39 8.72 -3.43
CA THR A 63 11.76 9.11 -4.81
C THR A 63 10.94 8.36 -5.87
N LEU A 64 10.46 7.16 -5.55
CA LEU A 64 9.69 6.30 -6.45
C LEU A 64 8.19 6.47 -6.26
N ILE A 65 7.75 6.54 -5.01
CA ILE A 65 6.35 6.64 -4.60
C ILE A 65 6.23 7.91 -3.75
N ALA A 66 6.23 9.07 -4.41
CA ALA A 66 6.16 10.35 -3.75
C ALA A 66 4.86 10.46 -2.92
N ARG A 67 4.98 10.26 -1.61
CA ARG A 67 3.91 10.48 -0.62
C ARG A 67 4.09 11.82 0.06
N ASP A 68 2.98 12.38 0.51
CA ASP A 68 2.94 13.57 1.35
C ASP A 68 1.86 13.42 2.45
N ASP A 69 1.62 14.50 3.20
CA ASP A 69 0.67 14.54 4.31
C ASP A 69 -0.81 14.49 3.89
N ASN A 70 -1.11 14.61 2.60
CA ASN A 70 -2.45 14.41 2.05
C ASN A 70 -2.74 12.94 1.71
N ASP A 71 -1.72 12.07 1.78
CA ASP A 71 -1.89 10.66 1.47
C ASP A 71 -2.49 9.87 2.63
N GLU A 72 -3.29 8.87 2.26
CA GLU A 72 -3.86 7.89 3.17
C GLU A 72 -3.39 6.49 2.80
N CYS A 73 -2.85 5.80 3.80
CA CYS A 73 -2.33 4.44 3.68
C CYS A 73 -3.06 3.50 4.65
N MET A 74 -2.88 2.20 4.47
CA MET A 74 -3.44 1.18 5.35
C MET A 74 -2.34 0.32 5.94
N CYS A 75 -2.49 -0.05 7.20
CA CYS A 75 -1.65 -1.00 7.92
C CYS A 75 -2.49 -2.23 8.27
N PHE A 76 -2.19 -3.37 7.67
CA PHE A 76 -2.92 -4.63 7.86
C PHE A 76 -2.01 -5.87 7.90
N LEU A 77 -0.73 -5.73 7.56
CA LEU A 77 0.25 -6.77 7.80
C LEU A 77 0.80 -6.66 9.22
N PRO A 78 1.34 -7.75 9.79
CA PRO A 78 1.93 -7.69 11.12
C PRO A 78 3.10 -6.69 11.20
N LEU A 79 3.10 -5.79 12.19
CA LEU A 79 4.17 -4.81 12.41
C LEU A 79 5.53 -5.45 12.78
N CYS A 80 5.56 -6.74 13.13
CA CYS A 80 6.81 -7.51 13.26
C CYS A 80 7.44 -7.84 11.90
N HIS A 81 6.72 -7.69 10.79
CA HIS A 81 7.24 -7.88 9.44
C HIS A 81 7.81 -6.58 8.91
N ILE A 82 9.05 -6.63 8.37
CA ILE A 82 9.77 -5.42 7.90
C ILE A 82 9.01 -4.66 6.81
N ALA A 83 8.24 -5.33 5.95
CA ALA A 83 7.49 -4.69 4.89
C ALA A 83 6.44 -3.71 5.43
N GLU A 84 5.68 -4.10 6.47
CA GLU A 84 4.70 -3.21 7.11
C GLU A 84 5.38 -2.14 7.94
N ARG A 85 6.43 -2.51 8.69
CA ARG A 85 7.20 -1.57 9.49
C ARG A 85 7.78 -0.44 8.64
N MET A 86 8.33 -0.76 7.47
CA MET A 86 8.90 0.21 6.55
C MET A 86 7.84 0.90 5.69
N GLY A 87 7.01 0.15 4.98
CA GLY A 87 6.08 0.66 3.99
C GLY A 87 4.84 1.34 4.58
N GLY A 88 4.37 0.85 5.72
CA GLY A 88 3.26 1.43 6.47
C GLY A 88 3.76 2.47 7.48
N GLU A 89 4.38 2.02 8.57
CA GLU A 89 4.68 2.86 9.73
C GLU A 89 5.76 3.92 9.45
N TYR A 90 6.99 3.51 9.13
CA TYR A 90 8.11 4.47 9.03
C TYR A 90 7.97 5.40 7.84
N PHE A 91 7.41 4.91 6.73
CA PHE A 91 7.17 5.76 5.58
C PHE A 91 6.07 6.81 5.88
N SER A 92 5.02 6.44 6.59
CA SER A 92 3.98 7.40 7.01
C SER A 92 4.52 8.41 8.03
N LEU A 93 5.35 7.99 8.99
CA LEU A 93 6.04 8.91 9.91
C LEU A 93 6.96 9.89 9.17
N TYR A 94 7.65 9.45 8.13
CA TYR A 94 8.56 10.29 7.35
C TYR A 94 7.82 11.32 6.50
N THR A 95 6.67 10.96 5.92
CA THR A 95 5.94 11.79 4.95
C THR A 95 4.80 12.59 5.56
N GLY A 96 4.38 12.27 6.78
CA GLY A 96 3.18 12.83 7.41
C GLY A 96 1.88 12.19 6.94
N ALA A 97 1.94 11.17 6.06
CA ALA A 97 0.77 10.49 5.54
C ALA A 97 -0.05 9.83 6.65
N LYS A 98 -1.37 9.87 6.51
CA LYS A 98 -2.30 9.23 7.44
C LYS A 98 -2.23 7.70 7.31
N LEU A 99 -1.99 7.01 8.42
CA LEU A 99 -1.98 5.56 8.51
C LEU A 99 -3.24 5.05 9.20
N ASN A 100 -4.04 4.28 8.48
CA ASN A 100 -5.26 3.66 8.98
C ASN A 100 -4.98 2.20 9.34
N PHE A 101 -5.22 1.83 10.61
CA PHE A 101 -5.03 0.47 11.08
C PHE A 101 -6.28 -0.36 10.82
N VAL A 102 -6.09 -1.54 10.23
CA VAL A 102 -7.16 -2.51 9.96
C VAL A 102 -7.31 -3.45 11.15
N GLU A 103 -8.53 -3.77 11.54
CA GLU A 103 -8.82 -4.61 12.71
C GLU A 103 -8.26 -6.01 12.58
N ASN A 104 -8.43 -6.62 11.41
CA ASN A 104 -7.89 -7.94 11.09
C ASN A 104 -7.72 -8.11 9.56
N PRO A 105 -6.89 -9.06 9.09
CA PRO A 105 -6.65 -9.28 7.66
C PRO A 105 -7.90 -9.71 6.85
N GLU A 106 -8.93 -10.23 7.51
CA GLU A 106 -10.15 -10.69 6.84
C GLU A 106 -11.04 -9.52 6.42
N THR A 107 -11.01 -8.41 7.17
CA THR A 107 -11.79 -7.19 6.90
C THR A 107 -11.09 -6.22 5.93
N VAL A 108 -9.91 -6.56 5.40
CA VAL A 108 -9.19 -5.71 4.45
C VAL A 108 -10.05 -5.25 3.27
N PRO A 109 -10.87 -6.11 2.60
CA PRO A 109 -11.70 -5.66 1.48
C PRO A 109 -12.73 -4.59 1.86
N GLU A 110 -13.35 -4.72 3.04
CA GLU A 110 -14.31 -3.76 3.57
C GLU A 110 -13.61 -2.44 3.91
N ASN A 111 -12.48 -2.52 4.61
CA ASN A 111 -11.69 -1.36 5.01
C ASN A 111 -11.08 -0.60 3.82
N VAL A 112 -10.66 -1.31 2.75
CA VAL A 112 -10.18 -0.64 1.51
C VAL A 112 -11.31 0.18 0.88
N ARG A 113 -12.55 -0.33 0.88
CA ARG A 113 -13.71 0.42 0.35
C ARG A 113 -14.06 1.64 1.19
N GLU A 114 -13.97 1.52 2.51
CA GLU A 114 -14.27 2.59 3.45
C GLU A 114 -13.22 3.71 3.41
N ILE A 115 -11.94 3.34 3.47
CA ILE A 115 -10.80 4.27 3.53
C ILE A 115 -10.50 4.86 2.16
N ALA A 116 -10.61 4.06 1.09
CA ALA A 116 -10.19 4.39 -0.27
C ALA A 116 -8.76 4.97 -0.31
N PRO A 117 -7.73 4.19 0.07
CA PRO A 117 -6.38 4.69 0.26
C PRO A 117 -5.81 5.33 -1.01
N THR A 118 -4.99 6.37 -0.87
CA THR A 118 -4.32 7.03 -2.00
C THR A 118 -3.07 6.28 -2.44
N VAL A 119 -2.44 5.55 -1.52
CA VAL A 119 -1.35 4.61 -1.78
C VAL A 119 -1.69 3.28 -1.12
N PHE A 120 -1.83 2.24 -1.92
CA PHE A 120 -2.19 0.93 -1.42
C PHE A 120 -1.12 -0.11 -1.78
N THR A 121 -0.49 -0.66 -0.75
CA THR A 121 0.54 -1.69 -0.88
C THR A 121 -0.01 -3.02 -0.37
N ALA A 122 0.03 -4.05 -1.21
CA ALA A 122 -0.48 -5.37 -0.83
C ALA A 122 0.33 -6.50 -1.49
N VAL A 123 0.28 -7.68 -0.89
CA VAL A 123 0.84 -8.91 -1.47
C VAL A 123 -0.07 -9.41 -2.62
N PRO A 124 0.46 -10.19 -3.59
CA PRO A 124 -0.30 -10.65 -4.76
C PRO A 124 -1.66 -11.28 -4.44
N ARG A 125 -1.73 -12.08 -3.36
CA ARG A 125 -2.97 -12.75 -2.94
C ARG A 125 -4.13 -11.78 -2.63
N VAL A 126 -3.84 -10.58 -2.15
CA VAL A 126 -4.88 -9.56 -1.90
C VAL A 126 -5.42 -9.05 -3.23
N TRP A 127 -4.55 -8.81 -4.20
CA TRP A 127 -4.91 -8.39 -5.55
C TRP A 127 -5.74 -9.43 -6.27
N GLU A 128 -5.38 -10.72 -6.15
CA GLU A 128 -6.15 -11.84 -6.68
C GLU A 128 -7.56 -11.94 -6.06
N LYS A 129 -7.67 -11.70 -4.75
CA LYS A 129 -8.95 -11.69 -4.04
C LYS A 129 -9.87 -10.58 -4.55
N PHE A 130 -9.36 -9.37 -4.77
CA PHE A 130 -10.14 -8.28 -5.34
C PHE A 130 -10.58 -8.57 -6.78
N TYR A 131 -9.67 -9.05 -7.62
CA TYR A 131 -10.00 -9.49 -8.98
C TYR A 131 -11.12 -10.54 -8.97
N SER A 132 -10.98 -11.56 -8.16
CA SER A 132 -11.99 -12.62 -8.02
C SER A 132 -13.34 -12.07 -7.55
N GLY A 133 -13.35 -11.12 -6.63
CA GLY A 133 -14.56 -10.45 -6.19
C GLY A 133 -15.29 -9.71 -7.34
N VAL A 134 -14.54 -9.01 -8.18
CA VAL A 134 -15.09 -8.34 -9.36
C VAL A 134 -15.65 -9.37 -10.37
N MET A 135 -14.93 -10.47 -10.60
CA MET A 135 -15.39 -11.53 -11.52
C MET A 135 -16.67 -12.22 -11.01
N ILE A 136 -16.82 -12.41 -9.71
CA ILE A 136 -18.04 -12.95 -9.09
C ILE A 136 -19.20 -11.96 -9.29
N ALA A 137 -19.01 -10.68 -8.96
CA ALA A 137 -20.04 -9.66 -9.14
C ALA A 137 -20.49 -9.54 -10.61
N LEU A 138 -19.56 -9.71 -11.56
CA LEU A 138 -19.88 -9.71 -12.99
C LEU A 138 -20.73 -10.89 -13.42
N LYS A 139 -20.58 -12.07 -12.82
CA LYS A 139 -21.43 -13.24 -13.13
C LYS A 139 -22.89 -12.99 -12.76
N GLU A 140 -23.13 -12.19 -11.74
CA GLU A 140 -24.47 -11.83 -11.26
C GLU A 140 -25.03 -10.58 -11.98
N ALA A 141 -24.21 -9.89 -12.78
CA ALA A 141 -24.61 -8.70 -13.50
C ALA A 141 -25.46 -9.03 -14.73
N SER A 142 -26.26 -8.06 -15.19
CA SER A 142 -27.05 -8.19 -16.42
C SER A 142 -26.17 -8.36 -17.66
N ALA A 143 -26.71 -8.95 -18.70
CA ALA A 143 -26.00 -9.13 -19.99
C ALA A 143 -25.45 -7.80 -20.56
N THR A 144 -26.19 -6.71 -20.38
CA THR A 144 -25.76 -5.37 -20.80
C THR A 144 -24.57 -4.88 -20.00
N GLN A 145 -24.55 -5.08 -18.69
CA GLN A 145 -23.41 -4.75 -17.82
C GLN A 145 -22.18 -5.59 -18.13
N GLN A 146 -22.36 -6.88 -18.38
CA GLN A 146 -21.28 -7.79 -18.81
C GLN A 146 -20.67 -7.35 -20.14
N ALA A 147 -21.50 -7.00 -21.13
CA ALA A 147 -21.04 -6.51 -22.43
C ALA A 147 -20.30 -5.16 -22.30
N ALA A 148 -20.84 -4.24 -21.50
CA ALA A 148 -20.20 -2.96 -21.23
C ALA A 148 -18.82 -3.15 -20.56
N TYR A 149 -18.73 -4.04 -19.57
CA TYR A 149 -17.46 -4.37 -18.92
C TYR A 149 -16.47 -5.00 -19.90
N ALA A 150 -16.90 -5.98 -20.72
CA ALA A 150 -16.04 -6.65 -21.69
C ALA A 150 -15.46 -5.63 -22.70
N TRP A 151 -16.27 -4.69 -23.16
CA TRP A 151 -15.82 -3.60 -24.02
C TRP A 151 -14.82 -2.71 -23.29
N ALA A 152 -15.15 -2.24 -22.10
CA ALA A 152 -14.35 -1.26 -21.36
C ALA A 152 -12.98 -1.84 -20.96
N ILE A 153 -12.95 -3.09 -20.44
CA ILE A 153 -11.69 -3.75 -20.06
C ILE A 153 -10.83 -4.03 -21.32
N GLY A 154 -11.42 -4.40 -22.45
CA GLY A 154 -10.70 -4.57 -23.70
C GLY A 154 -10.08 -3.27 -24.23
N VAL A 155 -10.73 -2.13 -24.05
CA VAL A 155 -10.15 -0.80 -24.33
C VAL A 155 -8.98 -0.50 -23.37
N GLY A 156 -9.18 -0.72 -22.07
CA GLY A 156 -8.15 -0.51 -21.05
C GLY A 156 -6.91 -1.36 -21.29
N GLN A 157 -7.07 -2.65 -21.61
CA GLN A 157 -5.96 -3.56 -21.88
C GLN A 157 -5.13 -3.14 -23.11
N ARG A 158 -5.77 -2.63 -24.16
CA ARG A 158 -5.03 -2.07 -25.32
C ARG A 158 -4.20 -0.84 -24.93
N VAL A 159 -4.71 0.00 -24.04
CA VAL A 159 -3.95 1.14 -23.50
C VAL A 159 -2.79 0.63 -22.65
N ALA A 160 -3.05 -0.32 -21.74
CA ALA A 160 -2.03 -0.92 -20.87
C ALA A 160 -0.89 -1.54 -21.70
N ASP A 161 -1.19 -2.27 -22.76
CA ASP A 161 -0.19 -2.88 -23.65
C ASP A 161 0.72 -1.85 -24.31
N LEU A 162 0.18 -0.71 -24.75
CA LEU A 162 0.96 0.36 -25.35
C LEU A 162 1.86 1.04 -24.30
N VAL A 163 1.32 1.30 -23.11
CA VAL A 163 2.07 1.91 -21.99
C VAL A 163 3.21 0.99 -21.56
N LEU A 164 2.96 -0.31 -21.38
CA LEU A 164 3.98 -1.30 -21.03
C LEU A 164 5.06 -1.44 -22.10
N ALA A 165 4.70 -1.25 -23.38
CA ALA A 165 5.64 -1.25 -24.50
C ALA A 165 6.38 0.09 -24.68
N GLY A 166 6.15 1.10 -23.82
CA GLY A 166 6.72 2.44 -23.96
C GLY A 166 6.23 3.19 -25.20
N LYS A 167 5.06 2.83 -25.77
CA LYS A 167 4.50 3.42 -26.99
C LYS A 167 3.46 4.49 -26.64
N GLU A 168 3.32 5.47 -27.52
CA GLU A 168 2.26 6.47 -27.40
C GLU A 168 0.87 5.86 -27.63
N VAL A 169 -0.10 6.31 -26.83
CA VAL A 169 -1.50 5.92 -27.00
C VAL A 169 -2.14 6.84 -28.04
N PRO A 170 -2.67 6.30 -29.16
CA PRO A 170 -3.34 7.10 -30.20
C PRO A 170 -4.52 7.91 -29.64
N ALA A 171 -4.75 9.12 -30.18
CA ALA A 171 -5.79 10.03 -29.69
C ALA A 171 -7.19 9.40 -29.63
N GLY A 172 -7.58 8.64 -30.68
CA GLY A 172 -8.86 7.93 -30.72
C GLY A 172 -8.99 6.87 -29.61
N LEU A 173 -7.93 6.10 -29.33
CA LEU A 173 -7.94 5.12 -28.25
C LEU A 173 -7.94 5.81 -26.87
N ARG A 174 -7.25 6.93 -26.72
CA ARG A 174 -7.26 7.75 -25.50
C ARG A 174 -8.68 8.27 -25.19
N LEU A 175 -9.40 8.70 -26.21
CA LEU A 175 -10.81 9.13 -26.05
C LEU A 175 -11.70 7.96 -25.64
N GLN A 176 -11.58 6.80 -26.34
CA GLN A 176 -12.31 5.58 -25.96
C GLN A 176 -12.03 5.17 -24.51
N PHE A 177 -10.78 5.24 -24.07
CA PHE A 177 -10.41 4.91 -22.71
C PHE A 177 -11.02 5.87 -21.67
N ARG A 178 -11.06 7.17 -21.96
CA ARG A 178 -11.77 8.12 -21.09
C ARG A 178 -13.25 7.78 -20.94
N ILE A 179 -13.91 7.41 -22.02
CA ILE A 179 -15.32 6.99 -21.99
C ILE A 179 -15.47 5.67 -21.21
N ALA A 180 -14.62 4.69 -21.47
CA ALA A 180 -14.63 3.40 -20.77
C ALA A 180 -14.41 3.56 -19.26
N ARG A 181 -13.50 4.46 -18.87
CA ARG A 181 -13.29 4.82 -17.45
C ARG A 181 -14.54 5.44 -16.84
N ALA A 182 -15.06 6.49 -17.44
CA ALA A 182 -16.19 7.23 -16.88
C ALA A 182 -17.45 6.38 -16.73
N LEU A 183 -17.73 5.47 -17.69
CA LEU A 183 -18.93 4.65 -17.68
C LEU A 183 -18.79 3.36 -16.87
N VAL A 184 -17.60 2.74 -16.84
CA VAL A 184 -17.43 1.38 -16.32
C VAL A 184 -16.26 1.25 -15.36
N LEU A 185 -15.03 1.54 -15.80
CA LEU A 185 -13.83 1.16 -15.05
C LEU A 185 -13.68 1.92 -13.73
N ASP A 186 -14.06 3.20 -13.66
CA ASP A 186 -14.03 3.96 -12.42
C ASP A 186 -15.08 3.42 -11.40
N ASN A 187 -16.18 2.80 -11.87
CA ASN A 187 -17.12 2.11 -10.99
C ASN A 187 -16.53 0.80 -10.44
N VAL A 188 -15.76 0.05 -11.25
CA VAL A 188 -15.01 -1.11 -10.78
C VAL A 188 -13.96 -0.71 -9.74
N ARG A 189 -13.24 0.39 -9.96
CA ARG A 189 -12.28 0.93 -8.98
C ARG A 189 -12.96 1.34 -7.67
N LYS A 190 -14.17 1.91 -7.73
CA LYS A 190 -14.99 2.23 -6.55
C LYS A 190 -15.46 0.97 -5.83
N LEU A 191 -15.87 -0.06 -6.58
CA LEU A 191 -16.31 -1.35 -6.01
C LEU A 191 -15.19 -2.02 -5.20
N ILE A 192 -13.94 -1.90 -5.65
CA ILE A 192 -12.77 -2.39 -4.92
C ILE A 192 -12.38 -1.46 -3.77
N GLY A 193 -12.58 -0.14 -3.93
CA GLY A 193 -12.16 0.91 -2.99
C GLY A 193 -10.82 1.57 -3.36
N ILE A 194 -10.31 1.38 -4.58
CA ILE A 194 -9.03 1.94 -5.05
C ILE A 194 -9.18 3.17 -5.97
N HIS A 195 -10.36 3.77 -6.00
CA HIS A 195 -10.66 4.89 -6.92
C HIS A 195 -9.87 6.16 -6.60
N ARG A 196 -9.38 6.36 -5.37
CA ARG A 196 -8.49 7.46 -4.98
C ARG A 196 -7.00 7.10 -5.12
N SER A 197 -6.68 5.82 -5.37
CA SER A 197 -5.29 5.39 -5.38
C SER A 197 -4.50 5.97 -6.55
N ARG A 198 -3.42 6.66 -6.22
CA ARG A 198 -2.39 7.16 -7.14
C ARG A 198 -1.35 6.09 -7.43
N PHE A 199 -1.03 5.29 -6.41
CA PHE A 199 -0.10 4.18 -6.50
C PHE A 199 -0.71 2.91 -5.96
N LEU A 200 -0.64 1.84 -6.76
CA LEU A 200 -0.94 0.47 -6.37
C LEU A 200 0.36 -0.31 -6.39
N VAL A 201 0.77 -0.81 -5.24
CA VAL A 201 2.09 -1.44 -5.06
C VAL A 201 1.91 -2.91 -4.70
N THR A 202 2.66 -3.78 -5.37
CA THR A 202 2.73 -5.20 -5.03
C THR A 202 4.16 -5.64 -4.78
N GLY A 203 4.35 -6.63 -3.93
CA GLY A 203 5.68 -7.15 -3.62
C GLY A 203 5.64 -8.42 -2.77
N ALA A 204 6.80 -8.83 -2.31
CA ALA A 204 7.03 -10.02 -1.47
C ALA A 204 6.80 -11.37 -2.17
N ALA A 205 6.12 -11.44 -3.31
CA ALA A 205 5.94 -12.64 -4.12
C ALA A 205 5.71 -12.26 -5.60
N PRO A 206 5.91 -13.18 -6.55
CA PRO A 206 5.55 -12.96 -7.95
C PRO A 206 4.04 -12.74 -8.12
N ILE A 207 3.68 -11.81 -9.02
CA ILE A 207 2.29 -11.56 -9.44
C ILE A 207 2.17 -11.92 -10.93
N SER A 208 0.99 -12.43 -11.33
CA SER A 208 0.78 -12.77 -12.75
C SER A 208 0.77 -11.51 -13.62
N PRO A 209 1.46 -11.52 -14.78
CA PRO A 209 1.43 -10.41 -15.74
C PRO A 209 0.01 -10.03 -16.18
N GLU A 210 -0.87 -11.01 -16.34
CA GLU A 210 -2.27 -10.79 -16.71
C GLU A 210 -3.02 -10.00 -15.65
N LEU A 211 -2.74 -10.26 -14.37
CA LEU A 211 -3.34 -9.53 -13.26
C LEU A 211 -2.83 -8.08 -13.22
N VAL A 212 -1.53 -7.86 -13.42
CA VAL A 212 -0.96 -6.51 -13.54
C VAL A 212 -1.61 -5.76 -14.71
N ARG A 213 -1.72 -6.39 -15.86
CA ARG A 213 -2.37 -5.83 -17.05
C ARG A 213 -3.83 -5.45 -16.79
N TRP A 214 -4.55 -6.26 -16.01
CA TRP A 214 -5.92 -5.97 -15.62
C TRP A 214 -6.04 -4.73 -14.75
N TYR A 215 -5.13 -4.53 -13.78
CA TYR A 215 -5.12 -3.35 -12.92
C TYR A 215 -4.65 -2.08 -13.63
N LEU A 216 -3.87 -2.21 -14.70
CA LEU A 216 -3.46 -1.09 -15.53
C LEU A 216 -4.57 -0.65 -16.51
N ALA A 217 -5.52 -1.52 -16.79
CA ALA A 217 -6.69 -1.24 -17.61
C ALA A 217 -7.75 -0.46 -16.84
#